data_16917a664629839eaf6d0aba4165f4aa
#
_entry.id   16917a664629839eaf6d0aba4165f4aa
#
_cell.length_a   1.000
_cell.length_b   1.000
_cell.length_c   1.000
_cell.angle_alpha   90.00
_cell.angle_beta   90.00
_cell.angle_gamma   90.00
#
_symmetry.space_group_name_H-M   'P 1'
#
loop_
_entity.id
_entity.type
_entity.pdbx_description
1 polymer ?
#
loop_
_entity_poly.entity_id
_entity_poly.type
_entity_poly.pdbx_seq_one_letter_code
_entity_poly.pdbx_strand_id
1 'polypeptide(L)'
;MEQKAIITVKDLYTYFYSNKRCNKVLNGISFELYKGRTLCIVGESGCGKSVTASCIMQLLPELSRIESGSITYHSDEGDIRIDQLERNGKKMRSLRGHDMAMIFQDPMTALNPVYTIGFQIGENLRYHTNLDKKQRRSKSLELLTHMGISTPEKRIDQYPHEFSGGMRQRAMIAMAMSCNPKVLIADEPTTALDVTIQAQIFELIEKLKSEYNTAVML
;
A
#
# COMPACT_ATOMS: atom_id res chain seq x y z
N MET A 1 -2.25 -29.16 1.61
CA MET A 1 -3.39 -28.21 1.52
C MET A 1 -3.02 -27.13 0.51
N GLU A 2 -3.81 -26.96 -0.54
CA GLU A 2 -3.61 -25.86 -1.47
C GLU A 2 -3.80 -24.53 -0.73
N GLN A 3 -2.82 -23.65 -0.81
CA GLN A 3 -2.87 -22.36 -0.16
C GLN A 3 -3.83 -21.47 -0.96
N LYS A 4 -4.94 -21.02 -0.37
CA LYS A 4 -5.92 -20.16 -1.03
C LYS A 4 -5.31 -18.78 -1.29
N ALA A 5 -5.42 -18.28 -2.51
CA ALA A 5 -5.00 -16.93 -2.87
C ALA A 5 -5.78 -15.90 -2.03
N ILE A 6 -5.16 -14.76 -1.70
CA ILE A 6 -5.82 -13.63 -1.05
C ILE A 6 -6.30 -12.59 -2.07
N ILE A 7 -5.57 -12.44 -3.18
CA ILE A 7 -6.02 -11.70 -4.35
C ILE A 7 -5.84 -12.56 -5.58
N THR A 8 -6.85 -12.59 -6.43
CA THR A 8 -6.81 -13.19 -7.76
C THR A 8 -7.11 -12.12 -8.79
N VAL A 9 -6.20 -11.93 -9.74
CA VAL A 9 -6.37 -11.08 -10.92
C VAL A 9 -6.48 -12.00 -12.13
N LYS A 10 -7.53 -11.81 -12.97
CA LYS A 10 -7.76 -12.61 -14.16
C LYS A 10 -8.04 -11.73 -15.37
N ASP A 11 -7.26 -11.93 -16.44
CA ASP A 11 -7.42 -11.31 -17.75
C ASP A 11 -7.68 -9.80 -17.67
N LEU A 12 -6.87 -9.10 -16.86
CA LEU A 12 -7.08 -7.70 -16.56
C LEU A 12 -6.59 -6.82 -17.71
N TYR A 13 -7.51 -6.04 -18.27
CA TYR A 13 -7.25 -5.03 -19.30
C TYR A 13 -7.55 -3.65 -18.73
N THR A 14 -6.58 -2.73 -18.85
CA THR A 14 -6.74 -1.35 -18.36
C THR A 14 -6.23 -0.37 -19.41
N TYR A 15 -7.09 0.58 -19.77
CA TYR A 15 -6.83 1.54 -20.82
C TYR A 15 -6.89 2.97 -20.30
N PHE A 16 -6.06 3.83 -20.91
CA PHE A 16 -6.00 5.26 -20.65
C PHE A 16 -6.52 6.03 -21.87
N TYR A 17 -7.39 6.98 -21.62
CA TYR A 17 -8.04 7.76 -22.66
C TYR A 17 -7.52 9.20 -22.62
N SER A 18 -7.04 9.72 -23.73
CA SER A 18 -6.71 11.12 -23.89
C SER A 18 -7.16 11.61 -25.28
N ASN A 19 -7.84 12.74 -25.35
CA ASN A 19 -8.23 13.53 -26.54
C ASN A 19 -8.22 12.85 -27.92
N LYS A 20 -8.74 11.64 -28.12
CA LYS A 20 -8.78 10.80 -29.34
C LYS A 20 -7.78 9.62 -29.36
N ARG A 21 -7.00 9.40 -28.31
CA ARG A 21 -6.11 8.22 -28.24
C ARG A 21 -6.49 7.32 -27.08
N CYS A 22 -6.44 6.02 -27.31
CA CYS A 22 -6.61 4.99 -26.30
C CYS A 22 -5.27 4.27 -26.17
N ASN A 23 -4.64 4.39 -25.00
CA ASN A 23 -3.42 3.66 -24.67
C ASN A 23 -3.79 2.41 -23.86
N LYS A 24 -3.53 1.24 -24.44
CA LYS A 24 -3.74 -0.06 -23.80
C LYS A 24 -2.54 -0.36 -22.91
N VAL A 25 -2.67 -0.12 -21.60
CA VAL A 25 -1.55 -0.24 -20.65
C VAL A 25 -1.43 -1.64 -20.07
N LEU A 26 -2.56 -2.25 -19.70
CA LEU A 26 -2.60 -3.65 -19.29
C LEU A 26 -3.37 -4.44 -20.35
N ASN A 27 -2.81 -5.56 -20.77
CA ASN A 27 -3.32 -6.37 -21.87
C ASN A 27 -3.45 -7.84 -21.46
N GLY A 28 -4.47 -8.15 -20.62
CA GLY A 28 -4.79 -9.52 -20.22
C GLY A 28 -3.84 -10.11 -19.19
N ILE A 29 -3.43 -9.34 -18.18
CA ILE A 29 -2.59 -9.87 -17.11
C ILE A 29 -3.39 -10.71 -16.12
N SER A 30 -2.79 -11.83 -15.69
CA SER A 30 -3.38 -12.74 -14.69
C SER A 30 -2.31 -13.17 -13.70
N PHE A 31 -2.63 -13.13 -12.40
CA PHE A 31 -1.77 -13.60 -11.32
C PHE A 31 -2.55 -13.81 -10.02
N GLU A 32 -1.91 -14.46 -9.09
CA GLU A 32 -2.44 -14.69 -7.75
C GLU A 32 -1.45 -14.24 -6.68
N LEU A 33 -1.96 -13.66 -5.61
CA LEU A 33 -1.21 -13.27 -4.43
C LEU A 33 -1.64 -14.12 -3.24
N TYR A 34 -0.70 -14.60 -2.47
CA TYR A 34 -0.93 -15.52 -1.35
C TYR A 34 -0.51 -14.91 -0.01
N LYS A 35 -1.24 -15.22 1.07
CA LYS A 35 -0.88 -14.79 2.43
C LYS A 35 0.55 -15.22 2.80
N GLY A 36 1.30 -14.32 3.42
CA GLY A 36 2.68 -14.56 3.85
C GLY A 36 3.69 -14.77 2.72
N ARG A 37 3.30 -14.52 1.46
CA ARG A 37 4.20 -14.61 0.30
C ARG A 37 4.42 -13.26 -0.35
N THR A 38 5.54 -13.13 -1.04
CA THR A 38 5.87 -11.97 -1.86
C THR A 38 5.71 -12.32 -3.33
N LEU A 39 4.91 -11.54 -4.06
CA LEU A 39 4.85 -11.53 -5.52
C LEU A 39 5.63 -10.34 -6.03
N CYS A 40 6.70 -10.59 -6.81
CA CYS A 40 7.46 -9.54 -7.46
C CYS A 40 6.99 -9.36 -8.91
N ILE A 41 6.59 -8.14 -9.27
CA ILE A 41 6.27 -7.75 -10.64
C ILE A 41 7.48 -7.00 -11.20
N VAL A 42 8.16 -7.59 -12.15
CA VAL A 42 9.39 -7.05 -12.74
C VAL A 42 9.11 -6.60 -14.18
N GLY A 43 9.70 -5.47 -14.57
CA GLY A 43 9.57 -4.95 -15.92
C GLY A 43 10.17 -3.55 -16.04
N GLU A 44 10.33 -3.08 -17.26
CA GLU A 44 10.86 -1.75 -17.57
C GLU A 44 9.98 -0.62 -17.04
N SER A 45 10.52 0.59 -16.96
CA SER A 45 9.71 1.78 -16.62
C SER A 45 8.60 1.97 -17.66
N GLY A 46 7.37 2.24 -17.19
CA GLY A 46 6.22 2.43 -18.07
C GLY A 46 5.51 1.15 -18.54
N CYS A 47 5.96 -0.06 -18.17
CA CYS A 47 5.31 -1.31 -18.59
C CYS A 47 4.00 -1.64 -17.86
N GLY A 48 3.52 -0.80 -16.94
CA GLY A 48 2.22 -0.98 -16.28
C GLY A 48 2.27 -1.48 -14.82
N LYS A 49 3.43 -1.61 -14.18
CA LYS A 49 3.56 -2.05 -12.77
C LYS A 49 2.70 -1.23 -11.81
N SER A 50 2.90 0.08 -11.78
CA SER A 50 2.14 1.01 -10.93
C SER A 50 0.66 1.08 -11.32
N VAL A 51 0.33 0.84 -12.59
CA VAL A 51 -1.07 0.76 -13.05
C VAL A 51 -1.74 -0.50 -12.48
N THR A 52 -1.04 -1.63 -12.43
CA THR A 52 -1.54 -2.86 -11.80
C THR A 52 -1.83 -2.64 -10.31
N ALA A 53 -0.90 -2.03 -9.58
CA ALA A 53 -1.09 -1.62 -8.18
C ALA A 53 -2.31 -0.70 -8.02
N SER A 54 -2.43 0.32 -8.88
CA SER A 54 -3.54 1.27 -8.89
C SER A 54 -4.89 0.62 -9.20
N CYS A 55 -4.93 -0.41 -10.06
CA CYS A 55 -6.15 -1.18 -10.33
C CYS A 55 -6.66 -1.89 -9.06
N ILE A 56 -5.77 -2.60 -8.35
CA ILE A 56 -6.14 -3.30 -7.12
C ILE A 56 -6.62 -2.32 -6.05
N MET A 57 -5.95 -1.18 -5.92
CA MET A 57 -6.31 -0.16 -4.95
C MET A 57 -7.44 0.77 -5.41
N GLN A 58 -7.98 0.61 -6.63
CA GLN A 58 -8.94 1.53 -7.23
C GLN A 58 -8.48 2.99 -7.18
N LEU A 59 -7.19 3.22 -7.49
CA LEU A 59 -6.55 4.55 -7.50
C LEU A 59 -6.19 5.01 -8.92
N LEU A 60 -6.83 4.43 -9.92
CA LEU A 60 -6.63 4.81 -11.31
C LEU A 60 -6.96 6.30 -11.55
N PRO A 61 -6.24 7.03 -12.41
CA PRO A 61 -6.61 8.38 -12.84
C PRO A 61 -8.01 8.43 -13.48
N GLU A 62 -8.63 9.62 -13.52
CA GLU A 62 -10.00 9.80 -14.04
C GLU A 62 -10.16 9.37 -15.50
N LEU A 63 -9.12 9.59 -16.31
CA LEU A 63 -9.11 9.25 -17.74
C LEU A 63 -8.68 7.80 -18.00
N SER A 64 -8.82 6.93 -17.03
CA SER A 64 -8.48 5.51 -17.16
C SER A 64 -9.54 4.62 -16.52
N ARG A 65 -9.69 3.41 -17.05
CA ARG A 65 -10.62 2.43 -16.51
C ARG A 65 -10.17 1.01 -16.78
N ILE A 66 -10.68 0.11 -15.99
CA ILE A 66 -10.62 -1.34 -16.25
C ILE A 66 -11.64 -1.65 -17.33
N GLU A 67 -11.18 -2.13 -18.49
CA GLU A 67 -12.05 -2.48 -19.65
C GLU A 67 -12.65 -3.87 -19.51
N SER A 68 -11.86 -4.81 -19.04
CA SER A 68 -12.28 -6.18 -18.81
C SER A 68 -11.37 -6.91 -17.84
N GLY A 69 -11.76 -8.12 -17.48
CA GLY A 69 -11.09 -8.95 -16.49
C GLY A 69 -11.71 -8.83 -15.10
N SER A 70 -11.00 -9.30 -14.11
CA SER A 70 -11.48 -9.29 -12.74
C SER A 70 -10.38 -9.17 -11.72
N ILE A 71 -10.68 -8.50 -10.61
CA ILE A 71 -9.85 -8.44 -9.41
C ILE A 71 -10.70 -8.89 -8.24
N THR A 72 -10.38 -10.04 -7.67
CA THR A 72 -11.11 -10.63 -6.54
C THR A 72 -10.25 -10.61 -5.29
N TYR A 73 -10.72 -9.99 -4.23
CA TYR A 73 -10.16 -10.11 -2.89
C TYR A 73 -10.92 -11.18 -2.11
N HIS A 74 -10.21 -12.21 -1.67
CA HIS A 74 -10.74 -13.33 -0.90
C HIS A 74 -10.66 -13.01 0.59
N SER A 75 -11.70 -12.36 1.12
CA SER A 75 -11.79 -12.06 2.54
C SER A 75 -12.29 -13.26 3.36
N ASP A 76 -12.13 -13.19 4.68
CA ASP A 76 -12.66 -14.22 5.57
C ASP A 76 -14.21 -14.25 5.58
N GLU A 77 -14.87 -13.15 5.16
CA GLU A 77 -16.32 -13.02 5.04
C GLU A 77 -16.87 -13.40 3.66
N GLY A 78 -16.00 -13.69 2.69
CA GLY A 78 -16.36 -14.03 1.32
C GLY A 78 -15.58 -13.23 0.27
N ASP A 79 -15.85 -13.55 -0.97
CA ASP A 79 -15.15 -12.96 -2.12
C ASP A 79 -15.71 -11.57 -2.46
N ILE A 80 -14.83 -10.62 -2.68
CA ILE A 80 -15.16 -9.23 -3.01
C ILE A 80 -14.56 -8.89 -4.38
N ARG A 81 -15.39 -8.54 -5.35
CA ARG A 81 -14.99 -8.09 -6.68
C ARG A 81 -14.58 -6.61 -6.62
N ILE A 82 -13.28 -6.36 -6.48
CA ILE A 82 -12.71 -4.99 -6.38
C ILE A 82 -13.00 -4.17 -7.63
N ASP A 83 -12.90 -4.78 -8.80
CA ASP A 83 -13.17 -4.13 -10.11
C ASP A 83 -14.61 -3.62 -10.25
N GLN A 84 -15.55 -4.13 -9.45
CA GLN A 84 -16.95 -3.73 -9.43
C GLN A 84 -17.30 -2.73 -8.32
N LEU A 85 -16.36 -2.46 -7.40
CA LEU A 85 -16.61 -1.50 -6.32
C LEU A 85 -16.55 -0.07 -6.86
N GLU A 86 -17.43 0.75 -6.32
CA GLU A 86 -17.32 2.19 -6.50
C GLU A 86 -16.04 2.72 -5.87
N ARG A 87 -15.23 3.46 -6.64
CA ARG A 87 -13.90 3.97 -6.27
C ARG A 87 -13.87 4.65 -4.90
N ASN A 88 -14.86 5.49 -4.60
CA ASN A 88 -14.98 6.23 -3.35
C ASN A 88 -16.12 5.70 -2.46
N GLY A 89 -16.65 4.51 -2.77
CA GLY A 89 -17.71 3.85 -2.02
C GLY A 89 -17.25 3.39 -0.63
N LYS A 90 -18.19 3.22 0.27
CA LYS A 90 -17.91 2.82 1.67
C LYS A 90 -17.09 1.53 1.75
N LYS A 91 -17.41 0.53 0.92
CA LYS A 91 -16.72 -0.78 0.93
C LYS A 91 -15.25 -0.62 0.51
N MET A 92 -14.95 0.11 -0.57
CA MET A 92 -13.58 0.33 -1.01
C MET A 92 -12.77 1.14 0.01
N ARG A 93 -13.38 2.16 0.63
CA ARG A 93 -12.75 2.92 1.72
C ARG A 93 -12.48 2.09 2.97
N SER A 94 -13.36 1.12 3.30
CA SER A 94 -13.11 0.21 4.43
C SER A 94 -11.99 -0.77 4.16
N LEU A 95 -11.78 -1.19 2.89
CA LEU A 95 -10.68 -2.08 2.52
C LEU A 95 -9.34 -1.36 2.55
N ARG A 96 -9.28 -0.11 2.00
CA ARG A 96 -8.06 0.70 2.00
C ARG A 96 -7.69 1.13 3.42
N GLY A 97 -6.46 0.88 3.81
CA GLY A 97 -5.93 1.22 5.12
C GLY A 97 -6.23 0.18 6.20
N HIS A 98 -7.22 -0.67 6.03
CA HIS A 98 -7.52 -1.79 6.94
C HIS A 98 -7.01 -3.12 6.40
N ASP A 99 -7.66 -3.65 5.35
CA ASP A 99 -7.29 -4.96 4.77
C ASP A 99 -6.16 -4.85 3.74
N MET A 100 -6.10 -3.73 3.02
CA MET A 100 -5.11 -3.47 1.98
C MET A 100 -4.44 -2.11 2.21
N ALA A 101 -3.13 -2.09 2.13
CA ALA A 101 -2.34 -0.86 2.22
C ALA A 101 -1.37 -0.74 1.05
N MET A 102 -0.93 0.49 0.78
CA MET A 102 0.00 0.78 -0.30
C MET A 102 1.15 1.65 0.20
N ILE A 103 2.36 1.27 -0.18
CA ILE A 103 3.58 2.07 -0.09
C ILE A 103 3.82 2.67 -1.47
N PHE A 104 3.83 4.00 -1.56
CA PHE A 104 4.04 4.72 -2.80
C PHE A 104 5.51 4.89 -3.13
N GLN A 105 5.83 5.10 -4.40
CA GLN A 105 7.18 5.27 -4.91
C GLN A 105 7.92 6.44 -4.26
N ASP A 106 7.25 7.57 -4.05
CA ASP A 106 7.84 8.78 -3.47
C ASP A 106 7.16 9.14 -2.13
N PRO A 107 7.89 9.01 -1.01
CA PRO A 107 7.37 9.38 0.30
C PRO A 107 7.12 10.90 0.45
N MET A 108 7.72 11.74 -0.41
CA MET A 108 7.48 13.18 -0.39
C MET A 108 6.09 13.56 -0.87
N THR A 109 5.56 12.80 -1.82
CA THR A 109 4.20 13.00 -2.33
C THR A 109 3.15 12.26 -1.53
N ALA A 110 3.54 11.17 -0.84
CA ALA A 110 2.64 10.36 -0.04
C ALA A 110 2.36 10.95 1.35
N LEU A 111 3.35 11.62 1.96
CA LEU A 111 3.21 12.26 3.27
C LEU A 111 2.74 13.71 3.10
N ASN A 112 1.70 14.10 3.81
CA ASN A 112 1.21 15.47 3.79
C ASN A 112 2.15 16.39 4.60
N PRO A 113 2.78 17.42 3.99
CA PRO A 113 3.80 18.24 4.62
C PRO A 113 3.29 19.14 5.76
N VAL A 114 1.98 19.38 5.84
CA VAL A 114 1.38 20.27 6.86
C VAL A 114 0.87 19.53 8.09
N TYR A 115 0.98 18.21 8.13
CA TYR A 115 0.63 17.38 9.29
C TYR A 115 1.84 16.66 9.85
N THR A 116 1.88 16.50 11.18
CA THR A 116 2.93 15.73 11.85
C THR A 116 2.84 14.25 11.49
N ILE A 117 3.94 13.52 11.61
CA ILE A 117 4.00 12.08 11.36
C ILE A 117 3.00 11.33 12.25
N GLY A 118 2.95 11.66 13.54
CA GLY A 118 2.02 11.02 14.47
C GLY A 118 0.55 11.30 14.16
N PHE A 119 0.23 12.50 13.63
CA PHE A 119 -1.12 12.79 13.17
C PHE A 119 -1.52 11.88 12.01
N GLN A 120 -0.66 11.72 11.00
CA GLN A 120 -0.95 10.95 9.80
C GLN A 120 -1.09 9.44 10.09
N ILE A 121 -0.23 8.86 10.94
CA ILE A 121 -0.38 7.47 11.41
C ILE A 121 -1.66 7.33 12.23
N GLY A 122 -1.90 8.27 13.15
CA GLY A 122 -3.07 8.28 14.03
C GLY A 122 -4.40 8.49 13.29
N GLU A 123 -4.38 9.15 12.13
CA GLU A 123 -5.56 9.33 11.28
C GLU A 123 -6.04 8.00 10.70
N ASN A 124 -5.14 7.18 10.16
CA ASN A 124 -5.50 5.84 9.68
C ASN A 124 -6.09 4.97 10.80
N LEU A 125 -5.47 4.97 11.97
CA LEU A 125 -5.98 4.28 13.16
C LEU A 125 -7.35 4.81 13.59
N ARG A 126 -7.62 6.12 13.46
CA ARG A 126 -8.90 6.74 13.80
C ARG A 126 -10.06 6.23 12.93
N TYR A 127 -9.79 6.04 11.63
CA TYR A 127 -10.83 5.61 10.69
C TYR A 127 -11.09 4.12 10.71
N HIS A 128 -10.11 3.31 11.09
CA HIS A 128 -10.17 1.85 10.95
C HIS A 128 -10.16 1.09 12.27
N THR A 129 -10.04 1.77 13.42
CA THR A 129 -10.03 1.14 14.74
C THR A 129 -10.92 1.89 15.74
N ASN A 130 -11.23 1.25 16.85
CA ASN A 130 -11.97 1.86 17.97
C ASN A 130 -11.04 2.47 19.04
N LEU A 131 -9.75 2.68 18.72
CA LEU A 131 -8.78 3.24 19.65
C LEU A 131 -9.11 4.71 19.99
N ASP A 132 -8.99 5.07 21.25
CA ASP A 132 -9.07 6.46 21.68
C ASP A 132 -7.79 7.26 21.29
N LYS A 133 -7.80 8.58 21.52
CA LYS A 133 -6.68 9.46 21.15
C LYS A 133 -5.35 9.04 21.80
N LYS A 134 -5.38 8.64 23.07
CA LYS A 134 -4.18 8.23 23.82
C LYS A 134 -3.64 6.90 23.31
N GLN A 135 -4.54 5.94 23.05
CA GLN A 135 -4.19 4.63 22.50
C GLN A 135 -3.61 4.74 21.08
N ARG A 136 -4.21 5.61 20.21
CA ARG A 136 -3.65 5.86 18.87
C ARG A 136 -2.24 6.43 18.93
N ARG A 137 -1.99 7.41 19.83
CA ARG A 137 -0.65 7.96 20.01
C ARG A 137 0.34 6.89 20.49
N SER A 138 -0.05 6.06 21.46
CA SER A 138 0.78 4.95 21.95
C SER A 138 1.09 3.96 20.83
N LYS A 139 0.08 3.58 20.03
CA LYS A 139 0.28 2.67 18.90
C LYS A 139 1.15 3.28 17.79
N SER A 140 1.03 4.59 17.55
CA SER A 140 1.89 5.29 16.60
C SER A 140 3.35 5.31 17.06
N LEU A 141 3.62 5.49 18.36
CA LEU A 141 4.96 5.39 18.94
C LEU A 141 5.55 3.98 18.81
N GLU A 142 4.75 2.95 19.13
CA GLU A 142 5.14 1.55 18.96
C GLU A 142 5.53 1.26 17.50
N LEU A 143 4.72 1.70 16.53
CA LEU A 143 4.99 1.54 15.10
C LEU A 143 6.29 2.23 14.68
N LEU A 144 6.51 3.49 15.09
CA LEU A 144 7.75 4.20 14.77
C LEU A 144 8.98 3.51 15.36
N THR A 145 8.86 3.00 16.59
CA THR A 145 9.92 2.20 17.22
C THR A 145 10.19 0.93 16.42
N HIS A 146 9.14 0.21 16.03
CA HIS A 146 9.24 -1.03 15.25
C HIS A 146 9.88 -0.80 13.88
N MET A 147 9.61 0.34 13.24
CA MET A 147 10.26 0.76 12.00
C MET A 147 11.73 1.21 12.20
N GLY A 148 12.24 1.21 13.42
CA GLY A 148 13.62 1.61 13.71
C GLY A 148 13.83 3.12 13.64
N ILE A 149 12.81 3.94 13.88
CA ILE A 149 12.94 5.39 14.03
C ILE A 149 13.53 5.68 15.41
N SER A 150 14.70 6.33 15.45
CA SER A 150 15.33 6.73 16.70
C SER A 150 14.55 7.85 17.40
N THR A 151 14.47 7.80 18.72
CA THR A 151 13.77 8.80 19.56
C THR A 151 12.33 9.08 19.11
N PRO A 152 11.47 8.04 18.99
CA PRO A 152 10.13 8.15 18.40
C PRO A 152 9.25 9.15 19.17
N GLU A 153 9.46 9.35 20.47
CA GLU A 153 8.74 10.30 21.32
C GLU A 153 8.92 11.76 20.87
N LYS A 154 10.09 12.09 20.31
CA LYS A 154 10.36 13.41 19.72
C LYS A 154 9.92 13.47 18.27
N ARG A 155 10.14 12.39 17.54
CA ARG A 155 9.88 12.32 16.09
C ARG A 155 8.40 12.31 15.74
N ILE A 156 7.56 11.75 16.59
CA ILE A 156 6.11 11.65 16.33
C ILE A 156 5.44 13.02 16.12
N ASP A 157 5.95 14.07 16.76
CA ASP A 157 5.40 15.43 16.67
C ASP A 157 6.08 16.28 15.58
N GLN A 158 7.04 15.72 14.85
CA GLN A 158 7.74 16.37 13.74
C GLN A 158 6.97 16.22 12.42
N TYR A 159 7.29 17.11 11.49
CA TYR A 159 6.75 17.14 10.13
C TYR A 159 7.62 16.34 9.16
N PRO A 160 7.08 15.90 8.00
CA PRO A 160 7.85 15.14 7.01
C PRO A 160 9.16 15.81 6.56
N HIS A 161 9.20 17.13 6.43
CA HIS A 161 10.39 17.86 6.00
C HIS A 161 11.55 17.82 7.00
N GLU A 162 11.28 17.48 8.28
CA GLU A 162 12.31 17.31 9.32
C GLU A 162 12.91 15.90 9.33
N PHE A 163 12.40 14.98 8.48
CA PHE A 163 12.87 13.60 8.36
C PHE A 163 13.84 13.45 7.19
N SER A 164 14.86 12.59 7.34
CA SER A 164 15.66 12.13 6.19
C SER A 164 14.82 11.28 5.22
N GLY A 165 15.31 11.03 4.00
CA GLY A 165 14.62 10.19 3.01
C GLY A 165 14.27 8.81 3.57
N GLY A 166 15.23 8.11 4.16
CA GLY A 166 14.99 6.81 4.78
C GLY A 166 14.04 6.85 5.96
N MET A 167 14.05 7.93 6.77
CA MET A 167 13.07 8.09 7.86
C MET A 167 11.66 8.32 7.33
N ARG A 168 11.50 9.11 6.27
CA ARG A 168 10.18 9.31 5.61
C ARG A 168 9.65 8.01 5.07
N GLN A 169 10.50 7.19 4.44
CA GLN A 169 10.12 5.87 3.95
C GLN A 169 9.64 4.97 5.08
N ARG A 170 10.38 4.89 6.18
CA ARG A 170 10.00 4.13 7.38
C ARG A 170 8.69 4.63 8.01
N ALA A 171 8.46 5.96 8.03
CA ALA A 171 7.21 6.54 8.51
C ALA A 171 6.03 6.20 7.59
N MET A 172 6.22 6.20 6.26
CA MET A 172 5.20 5.77 5.30
C MET A 172 4.87 4.27 5.47
N ILE A 173 5.88 3.42 5.69
CA ILE A 173 5.67 2.00 6.01
C ILE A 173 4.90 1.86 7.34
N ALA A 174 5.25 2.64 8.38
CA ALA A 174 4.52 2.65 9.66
C ALA A 174 3.04 3.00 9.45
N MET A 175 2.75 4.01 8.63
CA MET A 175 1.39 4.41 8.29
C MET A 175 0.65 3.29 7.54
N ALA A 176 1.27 2.67 6.54
CA ALA A 176 0.70 1.57 5.78
C ALA A 176 0.40 0.35 6.68
N MET A 177 1.31 0.02 7.59
CA MET A 177 1.19 -1.13 8.50
C MET A 177 0.34 -0.87 9.76
N SER A 178 -0.18 0.34 9.96
CA SER A 178 -0.82 0.76 11.22
C SER A 178 -2.03 -0.08 11.62
N CYS A 179 -2.76 -0.62 10.65
CA CYS A 179 -3.92 -1.48 10.86
C CYS A 179 -3.65 -2.97 10.59
N ASN A 180 -2.38 -3.39 10.49
CA ASN A 180 -1.95 -4.76 10.20
C ASN A 180 -2.63 -5.33 8.93
N PRO A 181 -2.43 -4.71 7.76
CA PRO A 181 -3.13 -5.07 6.54
C PRO A 181 -2.80 -6.51 6.12
N LYS A 182 -3.79 -7.19 5.54
CA LYS A 182 -3.63 -8.53 4.98
C LYS A 182 -2.86 -8.52 3.65
N VAL A 183 -2.92 -7.39 2.94
CA VAL A 183 -2.23 -7.16 1.66
C VAL A 183 -1.47 -5.84 1.73
N LEU A 184 -0.18 -5.89 1.41
CA LEU A 184 0.68 -4.72 1.25
C LEU A 184 1.16 -4.64 -0.20
N ILE A 185 0.84 -3.57 -0.88
CA ILE A 185 1.33 -3.27 -2.21
C ILE A 185 2.44 -2.23 -2.09
N ALA A 186 3.63 -2.56 -2.54
CA ALA A 186 4.77 -1.64 -2.50
C ALA A 186 5.21 -1.32 -3.94
N ASP A 187 4.83 -0.13 -4.39
CA ASP A 187 5.14 0.37 -5.74
C ASP A 187 6.51 1.05 -5.72
N GLU A 188 7.54 0.32 -6.16
CA GLU A 188 8.94 0.76 -6.20
C GLU A 188 9.41 1.44 -4.89
N PRO A 189 9.30 0.77 -3.72
CA PRO A 189 9.41 1.42 -2.41
C PRO A 189 10.81 1.95 -2.06
N THR A 190 11.78 1.82 -2.95
CA THR A 190 13.19 2.15 -2.67
C THR A 190 13.85 3.01 -3.75
N THR A 191 13.14 3.39 -4.82
CA THR A 191 13.71 4.07 -6.01
C THR A 191 14.46 5.37 -5.68
N ALA A 192 14.05 6.09 -4.64
CA ALA A 192 14.65 7.38 -4.23
C ALA A 192 15.69 7.26 -3.10
N LEU A 193 16.16 6.03 -2.79
CA LEU A 193 17.03 5.76 -1.66
C LEU A 193 18.40 5.23 -2.11
N ASP A 194 19.43 5.43 -1.28
CA ASP A 194 20.74 4.82 -1.49
C ASP A 194 20.68 3.29 -1.24
N VAL A 195 21.65 2.56 -1.83
CA VAL A 195 21.67 1.09 -1.86
C VAL A 195 21.61 0.47 -0.46
N THR A 196 22.28 1.09 0.52
CA THR A 196 22.30 0.58 1.89
C THR A 196 20.93 0.69 2.55
N ILE A 197 20.25 1.81 2.37
CA ILE A 197 18.89 2.02 2.90
C ILE A 197 17.89 1.14 2.14
N GLN A 198 18.06 0.93 0.82
CA GLN A 198 17.22 -0.01 0.06
C GLN A 198 17.20 -1.41 0.68
N ALA A 199 18.38 -1.98 0.96
CA ALA A 199 18.50 -3.29 1.60
C ALA A 199 17.75 -3.34 2.94
N GLN A 200 17.94 -2.32 3.79
CA GLN A 200 17.26 -2.23 5.07
C GLN A 200 15.72 -2.12 4.96
N ILE A 201 15.22 -1.45 3.92
CA ILE A 201 13.76 -1.36 3.68
C ILE A 201 13.20 -2.72 3.23
N PHE A 202 13.90 -3.45 2.37
CA PHE A 202 13.47 -4.80 1.99
C PHE A 202 13.49 -5.77 3.16
N GLU A 203 14.54 -5.77 3.98
CA GLU A 203 14.61 -6.56 5.23
C GLU A 203 13.44 -6.23 6.16
N LEU A 204 13.11 -4.94 6.31
CA LEU A 204 11.98 -4.49 7.11
C LEU A 204 10.66 -5.03 6.56
N ILE A 205 10.40 -4.93 5.25
CA ILE A 205 9.19 -5.45 4.62
C ILE A 205 9.08 -6.97 4.80
N GLU A 206 10.18 -7.73 4.62
CA GLU A 206 10.22 -9.17 4.82
C GLU A 206 9.93 -9.56 6.28
N LYS A 207 10.48 -8.82 7.24
CA LYS A 207 10.20 -9.00 8.67
C LYS A 207 8.72 -8.79 8.96
N LEU A 208 8.13 -7.67 8.49
CA LEU A 208 6.73 -7.34 8.69
C LEU A 208 5.81 -8.36 8.02
N LYS A 209 6.13 -8.79 6.80
CA LYS A 209 5.41 -9.88 6.10
C LYS A 209 5.34 -11.13 6.96
N SER A 210 6.46 -11.55 7.52
CA SER A 210 6.54 -12.77 8.33
C SER A 210 5.81 -12.64 9.67
N GLU A 211 5.91 -11.48 10.31
CA GLU A 211 5.31 -11.20 11.62
C GLU A 211 3.77 -11.12 11.55
N TYR A 212 3.25 -10.45 10.53
CA TYR A 212 1.80 -10.21 10.36
C TYR A 212 1.14 -11.17 9.36
N ASN A 213 1.89 -12.11 8.78
CA ASN A 213 1.42 -13.00 7.71
C ASN A 213 0.75 -12.23 6.55
N THR A 214 1.30 -11.05 6.24
CA THR A 214 0.83 -10.16 5.18
C THR A 214 1.25 -10.69 3.81
N ALA A 215 0.36 -10.63 2.83
CA ALA A 215 0.70 -10.86 1.43
C ALA A 215 1.35 -9.59 0.86
N VAL A 216 2.50 -9.71 0.20
CA VAL A 216 3.24 -8.56 -0.33
C VAL A 216 3.28 -8.63 -1.85
N MET A 217 2.96 -7.51 -2.52
CA MET A 217 3.20 -7.29 -3.94
C MET A 217 4.25 -6.18 -4.09
N LEU A 218 5.37 -6.50 -4.76
CA LEU A 218 6.48 -5.60 -5.06
C LEU A 218 6.56 -5.32 -6.55
#